data_b3b9508b3d9ce6d7afe401b01604e244
#
_entry.id   b3b9508b3d9ce6d7afe401b01604e244
#
_cell.length_a   1.000
_cell.length_b   1.000
_cell.length_c   1.000
_cell.angle_alpha   90.00
_cell.angle_beta   90.00
_cell.angle_gamma   90.00
#
_symmetry.space_group_name_H-M   'P 1'
#
loop_
_entity.id
_entity.type
_entity.pdbx_description
1 polymer ?
#
loop_
_entity_poly.entity_id
_entity_poly.type
_entity_poly.pdbx_seq_one_letter_code
_entity_poly.pdbx_strand_id
1 'polypeptide(L)'
;GRYENDAITALALSDGGELLLCTAGEPAFEGVCAALYGAKGLITRDSKLLYRHCMAGEHPLPQVKLDCELAAYLLRPTASDYTTDRLAAEYAVAPLPCESEDPLAQEMAKLIPLAAALEAKIAQQEQQWLLTEVEQPLAEVLASMELIGFSLDTEGLTAYGQELDTQLTARAEEIYELAGGQFNINSPMQLGNVLFEKLGLPHGKKTQRGYSTNADVLESLR
;
A
#
# COMPACT_ATOMS: atom_id res chain seq x y z
N GLY A 1 -14.98 -2.08 -3.53
CA GLY A 1 -14.84 -2.77 -4.83
C GLY A 1 -13.56 -3.56 -4.94
N ARG A 2 -13.56 -4.54 -5.83
CA ARG A 2 -12.36 -5.28 -6.25
C ARG A 2 -11.94 -4.74 -7.62
N TYR A 3 -10.64 -4.47 -7.82
CA TYR A 3 -10.13 -3.80 -9.03
C TYR A 3 -9.02 -4.62 -9.68
N GLU A 4 -8.98 -4.60 -11.02
CA GLU A 4 -7.88 -5.11 -11.84
C GLU A 4 -7.58 -4.10 -12.96
N ASN A 5 -6.36 -3.58 -13.02
CA ASN A 5 -5.93 -2.56 -14.01
C ASN A 5 -6.90 -1.36 -14.08
N ASP A 6 -7.25 -0.79 -12.93
CA ASP A 6 -8.22 0.29 -12.76
C ASP A 6 -9.68 -0.05 -13.14
N ALA A 7 -10.00 -1.28 -13.53
CA ALA A 7 -11.36 -1.71 -13.78
C ALA A 7 -11.96 -2.40 -12.56
N ILE A 8 -13.23 -2.11 -12.26
CA ILE A 8 -13.98 -2.81 -11.20
C ILE A 8 -14.33 -4.21 -11.72
N THR A 9 -13.93 -5.24 -10.98
CA THR A 9 -14.28 -6.64 -11.27
C THR A 9 -15.32 -7.23 -10.34
N ALA A 10 -15.51 -6.62 -9.17
CA ALA A 10 -16.63 -6.94 -8.26
C ALA A 10 -16.97 -5.73 -7.39
N LEU A 11 -18.24 -5.57 -7.06
CA LEU A 11 -18.77 -4.52 -6.21
C LEU A 11 -19.61 -5.11 -5.08
N ALA A 12 -19.40 -4.62 -3.86
CA ALA A 12 -20.33 -4.78 -2.76
C ALA A 12 -20.86 -3.40 -2.38
N LEU A 13 -22.18 -3.25 -2.32
CA LEU A 13 -22.89 -2.04 -1.94
C LEU A 13 -23.87 -2.36 -0.81
N SER A 14 -24.09 -1.40 0.07
CA SER A 14 -25.13 -1.50 1.09
C SER A 14 -25.72 -0.13 1.40
N ASP A 15 -27.00 -0.09 1.72
CA ASP A 15 -27.69 1.10 2.25
C ASP A 15 -27.77 1.10 3.79
N GLY A 16 -27.15 0.10 4.42
CA GLY A 16 -27.18 -0.13 5.88
C GLY A 16 -28.17 -1.22 6.31
N GLY A 17 -29.05 -1.67 5.43
CA GLY A 17 -29.99 -2.77 5.65
C GLY A 17 -29.67 -3.98 4.79
N GLU A 18 -29.70 -3.80 3.50
CA GLU A 18 -29.38 -4.85 2.54
C GLU A 18 -27.95 -4.72 2.01
N LEU A 19 -27.37 -5.86 1.65
CA LEU A 19 -26.05 -5.93 1.03
C LEU A 19 -26.20 -6.58 -0.35
N LEU A 20 -25.77 -5.86 -1.38
CA LEU A 20 -25.69 -6.32 -2.74
C LEU A 20 -24.22 -6.62 -3.09
N LEU A 21 -23.96 -7.85 -3.52
CA LEU A 21 -22.68 -8.25 -4.13
C LEU A 21 -22.93 -8.55 -5.61
N CYS A 22 -22.10 -7.98 -6.49
CA CYS A 22 -22.20 -8.17 -7.92
C CYS A 22 -20.80 -8.28 -8.53
N THR A 23 -20.63 -9.20 -9.47
CA THR A 23 -19.35 -9.51 -10.11
C THR A 23 -19.43 -9.24 -11.62
N ALA A 24 -18.33 -8.84 -12.22
CA ALA A 24 -18.23 -8.61 -13.67
C ALA A 24 -18.67 -9.86 -14.45
N GLY A 25 -19.51 -9.64 -15.47
CA GLY A 25 -20.15 -10.70 -16.24
C GLY A 25 -21.55 -11.08 -15.75
N GLU A 26 -21.98 -10.64 -14.58
CA GLU A 26 -23.38 -10.80 -14.15
C GLU A 26 -24.30 -9.77 -14.84
N PRO A 27 -25.55 -10.12 -15.18
CA PRO A 27 -26.45 -9.24 -15.93
C PRO A 27 -26.74 -7.89 -15.24
N ALA A 28 -26.67 -7.84 -13.91
CA ALA A 28 -26.94 -6.63 -13.13
C ALA A 28 -25.70 -5.72 -12.98
N PHE A 29 -24.49 -6.20 -13.29
CA PHE A 29 -23.24 -5.53 -12.96
C PHE A 29 -23.13 -4.13 -13.56
N GLU A 30 -23.44 -3.97 -14.83
CA GLU A 30 -23.41 -2.67 -15.52
C GLU A 30 -24.38 -1.65 -14.90
N GLY A 31 -25.57 -2.10 -14.51
CA GLY A 31 -26.57 -1.25 -13.83
C GLY A 31 -26.11 -0.82 -12.45
N VAL A 32 -25.45 -1.70 -11.71
CA VAL A 32 -24.89 -1.42 -10.39
C VAL A 32 -23.72 -0.42 -10.49
N CYS A 33 -22.83 -0.59 -11.47
CA CYS A 33 -21.76 0.37 -11.74
C CYS A 33 -22.33 1.74 -12.14
N ALA A 34 -23.33 1.80 -13.01
CA ALA A 34 -23.98 3.05 -13.39
C ALA A 34 -24.62 3.79 -12.20
N ALA A 35 -25.22 3.05 -11.26
CA ALA A 35 -25.75 3.62 -10.03
C ALA A 35 -24.64 4.17 -9.11
N LEU A 36 -23.49 3.50 -9.07
CA LEU A 36 -22.31 3.97 -8.32
C LEU A 36 -21.81 5.30 -8.86
N TYR A 37 -21.67 5.46 -10.19
CA TYR A 37 -21.15 6.70 -10.83
C TYR A 37 -22.04 7.92 -10.55
N GLY A 38 -23.33 7.74 -10.35
CA GLY A 38 -24.27 8.81 -9.99
C GLY A 38 -24.46 8.99 -8.47
N ALA A 39 -23.82 8.18 -7.64
CA ALA A 39 -24.06 8.16 -6.20
C ALA A 39 -23.71 9.48 -5.53
N LYS A 40 -24.54 9.88 -4.57
CA LYS A 40 -24.32 11.04 -3.70
C LYS A 40 -24.21 10.60 -2.25
N GLY A 41 -23.24 11.17 -1.54
CA GLY A 41 -23.03 10.83 -0.13
C GLY A 41 -22.43 9.43 0.08
N LEU A 42 -21.63 8.95 -0.86
CA LEU A 42 -21.01 7.63 -0.82
C LEU A 42 -20.00 7.52 0.34
N ILE A 43 -20.11 6.43 1.09
CA ILE A 43 -19.07 6.00 2.02
C ILE A 43 -18.24 4.92 1.33
N THR A 44 -16.94 5.11 1.29
CA THR A 44 -16.01 4.16 0.67
C THR A 44 -14.81 3.90 1.57
N ARG A 45 -14.08 2.82 1.31
CA ARG A 45 -12.81 2.58 1.96
C ARG A 45 -11.72 3.48 1.38
N ASP A 46 -11.59 3.50 0.06
CA ASP A 46 -10.55 4.18 -0.71
C ASP A 46 -11.22 4.92 -1.88
N SER A 47 -11.31 6.23 -1.78
CA SER A 47 -11.91 7.08 -2.81
C SER A 47 -10.98 7.29 -3.99
N LYS A 48 -9.67 7.32 -3.79
CA LYS A 48 -8.70 7.54 -4.85
C LYS A 48 -8.75 6.43 -5.90
N LEU A 49 -8.82 5.18 -5.46
CA LEU A 49 -8.92 4.03 -6.36
C LEU A 49 -10.23 4.05 -7.15
N LEU A 50 -11.34 4.48 -6.51
CA LEU A 50 -12.62 4.66 -7.18
C LEU A 50 -12.57 5.79 -8.22
N TYR A 51 -11.96 6.92 -7.88
CA TYR A 51 -11.79 8.03 -8.83
C TYR A 51 -10.93 7.64 -10.03
N ARG A 52 -9.85 6.89 -9.81
CA ARG A 52 -9.02 6.36 -10.91
C ARG A 52 -9.84 5.50 -11.86
N HIS A 53 -10.64 4.58 -11.34
CA HIS A 53 -11.55 3.76 -12.15
C HIS A 53 -12.50 4.63 -12.97
N CYS A 54 -13.17 5.60 -12.32
CA CYS A 54 -14.12 6.48 -13.02
C CYS A 54 -13.43 7.30 -14.11
N MET A 55 -12.27 7.90 -13.81
CA MET A 55 -11.53 8.71 -14.78
C MET A 55 -10.99 7.88 -15.95
N ALA A 56 -10.45 6.69 -15.68
CA ALA A 56 -9.94 5.79 -16.72
C ALA A 56 -11.05 5.31 -17.68
N GLY A 57 -12.26 5.14 -17.17
CA GLY A 57 -13.45 4.74 -17.95
C GLY A 57 -14.30 5.91 -18.46
N GLU A 58 -13.85 7.17 -18.27
CA GLU A 58 -14.63 8.38 -18.60
C GLU A 58 -16.03 8.39 -17.95
N HIS A 59 -16.17 7.81 -16.76
CA HIS A 59 -17.40 7.78 -15.99
C HIS A 59 -17.55 9.00 -15.08
N PRO A 60 -18.78 9.44 -14.77
CA PRO A 60 -19.02 10.49 -13.80
C PRO A 60 -18.44 10.12 -12.41
N LEU A 61 -17.83 11.10 -11.74
CA LEU A 61 -17.31 10.87 -10.39
C LEU A 61 -18.44 10.86 -9.36
N PRO A 62 -18.51 9.86 -8.47
CA PRO A 62 -19.45 9.87 -7.36
C PRO A 62 -19.08 10.94 -6.33
N GLN A 63 -20.08 11.43 -5.60
CA GLN A 63 -19.85 12.33 -4.47
C GLN A 63 -19.56 11.52 -3.23
N VAL A 64 -18.31 11.48 -2.82
CA VAL A 64 -17.87 10.79 -1.60
C VAL A 64 -18.16 11.67 -0.39
N LYS A 65 -18.94 11.12 0.56
CA LYS A 65 -19.19 11.73 1.88
C LYS A 65 -18.04 11.43 2.84
N LEU A 66 -17.59 10.18 2.84
CA LEU A 66 -16.52 9.74 3.72
C LEU A 66 -15.64 8.69 3.05
N ASP A 67 -14.35 8.95 3.06
CA ASP A 67 -13.30 7.97 2.83
C ASP A 67 -12.78 7.46 4.18
N CYS A 68 -13.02 6.18 4.46
CA CYS A 68 -12.67 5.58 5.75
C CYS A 68 -11.16 5.43 5.94
N GLU A 69 -10.41 5.20 4.87
CA GLU A 69 -8.95 5.07 4.93
C GLU A 69 -8.29 6.42 5.22
N LEU A 70 -8.72 7.48 4.56
CA LEU A 70 -8.25 8.85 4.84
C LEU A 70 -8.63 9.31 6.24
N ALA A 71 -9.86 9.05 6.70
CA ALA A 71 -10.27 9.36 8.05
C ALA A 71 -9.41 8.62 9.10
N ALA A 72 -9.14 7.34 8.89
CA ALA A 72 -8.28 6.56 9.77
C ALA A 72 -6.81 7.03 9.72
N TYR A 73 -6.31 7.41 8.54
CA TYR A 73 -4.98 8.01 8.38
C TYR A 73 -4.84 9.30 9.19
N LEU A 74 -5.80 10.22 9.11
CA LEU A 74 -5.77 11.46 9.91
C LEU A 74 -5.75 11.19 11.42
N LEU A 75 -6.51 10.20 11.88
CA LEU A 75 -6.55 9.83 13.29
C LEU A 75 -5.25 9.17 13.78
N ARG A 76 -4.53 8.45 12.90
CA ARG A 76 -3.29 7.73 13.24
C ARG A 76 -2.30 7.67 12.07
N PRO A 77 -1.64 8.78 11.70
CA PRO A 77 -0.79 8.85 10.51
C PRO A 77 0.46 7.94 10.55
N THR A 78 0.80 7.41 11.72
CA THR A 78 1.96 6.50 11.90
C THR A 78 1.57 5.02 11.90
N ALA A 79 0.31 4.67 11.61
CA ALA A 79 -0.11 3.27 11.53
C ALA A 79 0.51 2.59 10.30
N SER A 80 0.77 1.29 10.39
CA SER A 80 1.40 0.50 9.32
C SER A 80 0.43 0.10 8.21
N ASP A 81 -0.87 0.05 8.49
CA ASP A 81 -1.93 -0.22 7.52
C ASP A 81 -3.28 0.32 8.00
N TYR A 82 -4.25 0.39 7.10
CA TYR A 82 -5.61 0.90 7.33
C TYR A 82 -6.66 -0.07 6.78
N THR A 83 -6.39 -1.36 6.85
CA THR A 83 -7.35 -2.39 6.42
C THR A 83 -8.64 -2.32 7.24
N THR A 84 -9.77 -2.56 6.58
CA THR A 84 -11.10 -2.51 7.23
C THR A 84 -11.17 -3.45 8.43
N ASP A 85 -10.55 -4.63 8.36
CA ASP A 85 -10.54 -5.62 9.44
C ASP A 85 -9.79 -5.10 10.68
N ARG A 86 -8.62 -4.52 10.46
CA ARG A 86 -7.84 -3.92 11.56
C ARG A 86 -8.58 -2.76 12.20
N LEU A 87 -9.11 -1.85 11.37
CA LEU A 87 -9.86 -0.70 11.87
C LEU A 87 -11.13 -1.13 12.63
N ALA A 88 -11.87 -2.10 12.11
CA ALA A 88 -13.05 -2.63 12.80
C ALA A 88 -12.71 -3.22 14.17
N ALA A 89 -11.58 -3.92 14.28
CA ALA A 89 -11.08 -4.44 15.56
C ALA A 89 -10.63 -3.31 16.51
N GLU A 90 -9.89 -2.32 15.98
CA GLU A 90 -9.38 -1.18 16.76
C GLU A 90 -10.51 -0.32 17.34
N TYR A 91 -11.56 -0.07 16.56
CA TYR A 91 -12.72 0.73 16.97
C TYR A 91 -13.84 -0.11 17.59
N ALA A 92 -13.60 -1.42 17.82
CA ALA A 92 -14.58 -2.37 18.38
C ALA A 92 -15.92 -2.36 17.66
N VAL A 93 -15.88 -2.31 16.33
CA VAL A 93 -17.06 -2.22 15.47
C VAL A 93 -17.67 -3.60 15.27
N ALA A 94 -18.96 -3.74 15.55
CA ALA A 94 -19.72 -4.93 15.21
C ALA A 94 -20.15 -4.87 13.72
N PRO A 95 -19.85 -5.91 12.91
CA PRO A 95 -20.30 -5.93 11.52
C PRO A 95 -21.83 -6.02 11.42
N LEU A 96 -22.39 -5.50 10.34
CA LEU A 96 -23.78 -5.75 9.97
C LEU A 96 -23.99 -7.24 9.66
N PRO A 97 -25.22 -7.76 9.80
CA PRO A 97 -25.53 -9.14 9.40
C PRO A 97 -25.16 -9.37 7.93
N CYS A 98 -24.39 -10.41 7.65
CA CYS A 98 -23.94 -10.77 6.31
C CYS A 98 -23.88 -12.30 6.20
N GLU A 99 -24.70 -12.87 5.31
CA GLU A 99 -24.74 -14.32 5.07
C GLU A 99 -23.71 -14.77 4.03
N SER A 100 -23.11 -13.83 3.28
CA SER A 100 -22.11 -14.12 2.26
C SER A 100 -20.75 -14.40 2.87
N GLU A 101 -20.07 -15.44 2.42
CA GLU A 101 -18.66 -15.73 2.77
C GLU A 101 -17.65 -14.97 1.89
N ASP A 102 -18.11 -14.25 0.87
CA ASP A 102 -17.21 -13.46 0.02
C ASP A 102 -16.50 -12.36 0.85
N PRO A 103 -15.18 -12.27 0.76
CA PRO A 103 -14.40 -11.28 1.53
C PRO A 103 -14.84 -9.83 1.30
N LEU A 104 -15.28 -9.48 0.07
CA LEU A 104 -15.75 -8.14 -0.24
C LEU A 104 -17.08 -7.81 0.45
N ALA A 105 -18.00 -8.79 0.55
CA ALA A 105 -19.23 -8.65 1.30
C ALA A 105 -18.99 -8.52 2.81
N GLN A 106 -18.07 -9.32 3.35
CA GLN A 106 -17.67 -9.23 4.75
C GLN A 106 -16.98 -7.90 5.09
N GLU A 107 -16.18 -7.36 4.17
CA GLU A 107 -15.60 -6.03 4.30
C GLU A 107 -16.69 -4.96 4.32
N MET A 108 -17.64 -5.03 3.39
CA MET A 108 -18.76 -4.08 3.29
C MET A 108 -19.61 -4.08 4.55
N ALA A 109 -19.88 -5.25 5.14
CA ALA A 109 -20.64 -5.37 6.38
C ALA A 109 -20.00 -4.62 7.57
N LYS A 110 -18.69 -4.40 7.55
CA LYS A 110 -17.95 -3.62 8.57
C LYS A 110 -17.87 -2.13 8.23
N LEU A 111 -17.94 -1.76 6.95
CA LEU A 111 -17.61 -0.42 6.50
C LEU A 111 -18.57 0.66 7.04
N ILE A 112 -19.88 0.42 7.03
CA ILE A 112 -20.88 1.39 7.49
C ILE A 112 -20.74 1.68 8.99
N PRO A 113 -20.72 0.68 9.89
CA PRO A 113 -20.54 0.94 11.31
C PRO A 113 -19.14 1.49 11.61
N LEU A 114 -18.11 1.12 10.84
CA LEU A 114 -16.77 1.70 10.94
C LEU A 114 -16.79 3.19 10.59
N ALA A 115 -17.46 3.56 9.50
CA ALA A 115 -17.60 4.95 9.09
C ALA A 115 -18.20 5.83 10.19
N ALA A 116 -19.24 5.36 10.85
CA ALA A 116 -19.85 6.09 11.98
C ALA A 116 -18.88 6.27 13.16
N ALA A 117 -18.08 5.26 13.47
CA ALA A 117 -17.06 5.35 14.52
C ALA A 117 -15.94 6.34 14.14
N LEU A 118 -15.49 6.33 12.89
CA LEU A 118 -14.47 7.25 12.38
C LEU A 118 -14.98 8.69 12.33
N GLU A 119 -16.21 8.94 11.83
CA GLU A 119 -16.83 10.27 11.85
C GLU A 119 -16.89 10.86 13.27
N ALA A 120 -17.30 10.05 14.25
CA ALA A 120 -17.36 10.47 15.64
C ALA A 120 -15.96 10.85 16.20
N LYS A 121 -14.92 10.11 15.85
CA LYS A 121 -13.54 10.40 16.26
C LYS A 121 -12.96 11.62 15.58
N ILE A 122 -13.17 11.79 14.29
CA ILE A 122 -12.77 12.96 13.51
C ILE A 122 -13.43 14.22 14.11
N ALA A 123 -14.71 14.16 14.44
CA ALA A 123 -15.42 15.27 15.09
C ALA A 123 -14.86 15.56 16.50
N GLN A 124 -14.55 14.54 17.29
CA GLN A 124 -13.94 14.67 18.62
C GLN A 124 -12.57 15.35 18.57
N GLN A 125 -11.80 15.12 17.50
CA GLN A 125 -10.46 15.70 17.32
C GLN A 125 -10.48 17.01 16.50
N GLU A 126 -11.67 17.53 16.17
CA GLU A 126 -11.85 18.77 15.39
C GLU A 126 -11.16 18.75 14.01
N GLN A 127 -11.00 17.56 13.41
CA GLN A 127 -10.31 17.37 12.11
C GLN A 127 -11.27 17.33 10.92
N GLN A 128 -12.54 17.62 11.09
CA GLN A 128 -13.54 17.50 10.05
C GLN A 128 -13.24 18.38 8.84
N TRP A 129 -12.85 19.63 9.06
CA TRP A 129 -12.45 20.53 7.99
C TRP A 129 -11.27 19.98 7.18
N LEU A 130 -10.24 19.46 7.85
CA LEU A 130 -9.07 18.89 7.19
C LEU A 130 -9.46 17.70 6.31
N LEU A 131 -10.32 16.81 6.81
CA LEU A 131 -10.81 15.66 6.05
C LEU A 131 -11.61 16.08 4.81
N THR A 132 -12.60 17.01 4.98
CA THR A 132 -13.57 17.31 3.92
C THR A 132 -13.07 18.34 2.91
N GLU A 133 -12.25 19.31 3.35
CA GLU A 133 -11.82 20.42 2.50
C GLU A 133 -10.39 20.24 1.95
N VAL A 134 -9.64 19.27 2.47
CA VAL A 134 -8.25 19.04 2.02
C VAL A 134 -8.05 17.59 1.57
N GLU A 135 -8.15 16.60 2.46
CA GLU A 135 -7.73 15.24 2.17
C GLU A 135 -8.64 14.54 1.13
N GLN A 136 -9.94 14.63 1.29
CA GLN A 136 -10.86 14.00 0.32
C GLN A 136 -10.81 14.65 -1.07
N PRO A 137 -10.80 15.99 -1.23
CA PRO A 137 -10.57 16.61 -2.54
C PRO A 137 -9.20 16.29 -3.14
N LEU A 138 -8.16 16.18 -2.30
CA LEU A 138 -6.82 15.82 -2.77
C LEU A 138 -6.77 14.41 -3.37
N ALA A 139 -7.57 13.48 -2.88
CA ALA A 139 -7.66 12.13 -3.44
C ALA A 139 -8.06 12.13 -4.93
N GLU A 140 -8.97 13.00 -5.34
CA GLU A 140 -9.37 13.19 -6.74
C GLU A 140 -8.19 13.71 -7.59
N VAL A 141 -7.48 14.72 -7.09
CA VAL A 141 -6.32 15.29 -7.77
C VAL A 141 -5.21 14.24 -7.93
N LEU A 142 -4.91 13.50 -6.87
CA LEU A 142 -3.89 12.44 -6.90
C LEU A 142 -4.29 11.30 -7.86
N ALA A 143 -5.55 10.93 -7.93
CA ALA A 143 -6.06 9.96 -8.89
C ALA A 143 -5.79 10.41 -10.34
N SER A 144 -6.07 11.67 -10.64
CA SER A 144 -5.80 12.28 -11.96
C SER A 144 -4.30 12.30 -12.27
N MET A 145 -3.46 12.69 -11.31
CA MET A 145 -2.00 12.71 -11.49
C MET A 145 -1.43 11.31 -11.76
N GLU A 146 -1.91 10.30 -11.05
CA GLU A 146 -1.48 8.91 -11.24
C GLU A 146 -1.86 8.36 -12.62
N LEU A 147 -3.02 8.76 -13.16
CA LEU A 147 -3.45 8.36 -14.51
C LEU A 147 -2.64 9.05 -15.62
N ILE A 148 -2.35 10.34 -15.45
CA ILE A 148 -1.54 11.10 -16.40
C ILE A 148 -0.10 10.60 -16.39
N GLY A 149 0.43 10.30 -15.20
CA GLY A 149 1.83 9.90 -15.01
C GLY A 149 2.82 11.00 -15.38
N PHE A 150 4.05 10.62 -15.59
CA PHE A 150 5.11 11.52 -16.06
C PHE A 150 6.04 10.75 -17.01
N SER A 151 6.69 11.49 -17.89
CA SER A 151 7.66 10.91 -18.83
C SER A 151 8.93 10.48 -18.12
N LEU A 152 9.39 9.28 -18.40
CA LEU A 152 10.62 8.71 -17.87
C LEU A 152 11.58 8.41 -19.03
N ASP A 153 12.84 8.82 -18.90
CA ASP A 153 13.91 8.39 -19.81
C ASP A 153 14.31 6.94 -19.47
N THR A 154 13.56 6.01 -20.06
CA THR A 154 13.79 4.57 -19.85
C THR A 154 15.10 4.09 -20.48
N GLU A 155 15.55 4.71 -21.57
CA GLU A 155 16.81 4.37 -22.23
C GLU A 155 18.01 4.82 -21.38
N GLY A 156 17.98 6.05 -20.87
CA GLY A 156 19.00 6.57 -19.97
C GLY A 156 19.09 5.78 -18.67
N LEU A 157 17.94 5.41 -18.06
CA LEU A 157 17.94 4.56 -16.87
C LEU A 157 18.47 3.16 -17.13
N THR A 158 18.15 2.58 -18.26
CA THR A 158 18.66 1.25 -18.67
C THR A 158 20.17 1.30 -18.87
N ALA A 159 20.66 2.32 -19.58
CA ALA A 159 22.11 2.51 -19.80
C ALA A 159 22.86 2.70 -18.48
N TYR A 160 22.33 3.52 -17.58
CA TYR A 160 22.89 3.72 -16.25
C TYR A 160 22.88 2.44 -15.41
N GLY A 161 21.78 1.67 -15.48
CA GLY A 161 21.71 0.36 -14.82
C GLY A 161 22.78 -0.61 -15.32
N GLN A 162 23.04 -0.66 -16.63
CA GLN A 162 24.09 -1.49 -17.23
C GLN A 162 25.50 -1.04 -16.80
N GLU A 163 25.74 0.26 -16.71
CA GLU A 163 27.00 0.79 -16.21
C GLU A 163 27.22 0.37 -14.74
N LEU A 164 26.21 0.53 -13.89
CA LEU A 164 26.28 0.10 -12.48
C LEU A 164 26.51 -1.41 -12.34
N ASP A 165 25.83 -2.23 -13.15
CA ASP A 165 26.00 -3.69 -13.12
C ASP A 165 27.42 -4.11 -13.50
N THR A 166 28.00 -3.43 -14.50
CA THR A 166 29.41 -3.63 -14.89
C THR A 166 30.35 -3.30 -13.75
N GLN A 167 30.15 -2.16 -13.08
CA GLN A 167 30.97 -1.76 -11.94
C GLN A 167 30.81 -2.72 -10.75
N LEU A 168 29.58 -3.14 -10.44
CA LEU A 168 29.29 -4.11 -9.38
C LEU A 168 29.96 -5.46 -9.64
N THR A 169 29.88 -5.95 -10.87
CA THR A 169 30.52 -7.20 -11.26
C THR A 169 32.03 -7.12 -11.09
N ALA A 170 32.67 -6.06 -11.57
CA ALA A 170 34.10 -5.88 -11.41
C ALA A 170 34.53 -5.80 -9.92
N ARG A 171 33.76 -5.08 -9.09
CA ARG A 171 34.04 -5.03 -7.66
C ARG A 171 33.82 -6.37 -6.94
N ALA A 172 32.81 -7.13 -7.36
CA ALA A 172 32.57 -8.46 -6.80
C ALA A 172 33.72 -9.42 -7.15
N GLU A 173 34.24 -9.37 -8.37
CA GLU A 173 35.40 -10.16 -8.79
C GLU A 173 36.65 -9.80 -7.98
N GLU A 174 36.97 -8.50 -7.80
CA GLU A 174 38.04 -8.05 -6.93
C GLU A 174 37.92 -8.60 -5.50
N ILE A 175 36.71 -8.56 -4.94
CA ILE A 175 36.41 -9.11 -3.60
C ILE A 175 36.66 -10.62 -3.57
N TYR A 176 36.23 -11.37 -4.58
CA TYR A 176 36.45 -12.81 -4.64
C TYR A 176 37.89 -13.19 -4.79
N GLU A 177 38.69 -12.43 -5.57
CA GLU A 177 40.11 -12.62 -5.69
C GLU A 177 40.83 -12.39 -4.33
N LEU A 178 40.53 -11.27 -3.66
CA LEU A 178 41.09 -10.93 -2.34
C LEU A 178 40.66 -11.97 -1.27
N ALA A 179 39.42 -12.44 -1.34
CA ALA A 179 38.91 -13.47 -0.45
C ALA A 179 39.46 -14.88 -0.75
N GLY A 180 40.10 -15.08 -1.91
CA GLY A 180 40.59 -16.38 -2.35
C GLY A 180 39.45 -17.38 -2.63
N GLY A 181 38.33 -16.92 -3.16
CA GLY A 181 37.20 -17.74 -3.61
C GLY A 181 35.85 -17.03 -3.51
N GLN A 182 34.87 -17.60 -4.20
CA GLN A 182 33.51 -17.06 -4.23
C GLN A 182 32.76 -17.35 -2.93
N PHE A 183 31.92 -16.40 -2.52
CA PHE A 183 30.99 -16.54 -1.39
C PHE A 183 29.81 -15.57 -1.60
N ASN A 184 28.75 -15.69 -0.84
CA ASN A 184 27.65 -14.72 -0.91
C ASN A 184 28.02 -13.46 -0.11
N ILE A 185 28.42 -12.39 -0.83
CA ILE A 185 28.79 -11.07 -0.26
C ILE A 185 27.62 -10.47 0.54
N ASN A 186 26.38 -10.72 0.13
CA ASN A 186 25.17 -10.23 0.79
C ASN A 186 24.76 -11.06 2.01
N SER A 187 25.52 -12.12 2.36
CA SER A 187 25.31 -12.90 3.57
C SER A 187 26.21 -12.38 4.69
N PRO A 188 25.69 -11.70 5.73
CA PRO A 188 26.51 -11.21 6.85
C PRO A 188 27.35 -12.28 7.51
N MET A 189 26.83 -13.51 7.58
CA MET A 189 27.52 -14.64 8.16
C MET A 189 28.74 -15.08 7.31
N GLN A 190 28.56 -15.21 5.98
CA GLN A 190 29.67 -15.59 5.09
C GLN A 190 30.71 -14.48 4.99
N LEU A 191 30.25 -13.22 4.87
CA LEU A 191 31.12 -12.06 4.85
C LEU A 191 31.95 -11.96 6.13
N GLY A 192 31.31 -12.12 7.30
CA GLY A 192 32.00 -12.12 8.58
C GLY A 192 33.05 -13.22 8.71
N ASN A 193 32.75 -14.43 8.24
CA ASN A 193 33.72 -15.53 8.23
C ASN A 193 34.91 -15.25 7.32
N VAL A 194 34.68 -14.70 6.13
CA VAL A 194 35.76 -14.33 5.21
C VAL A 194 36.64 -13.23 5.80
N LEU A 195 36.05 -12.14 6.29
CA LEU A 195 36.81 -11.01 6.82
C LEU A 195 37.59 -11.36 8.08
N PHE A 196 36.99 -12.03 9.05
CA PHE A 196 37.52 -12.16 10.40
C PHE A 196 38.13 -13.54 10.68
N GLU A 197 37.69 -14.61 10.01
CA GLU A 197 38.28 -15.95 10.22
C GLU A 197 39.29 -16.30 9.11
N LYS A 198 38.99 -15.98 7.83
CA LYS A 198 39.90 -16.30 6.71
C LYS A 198 41.01 -15.27 6.51
N LEU A 199 40.63 -13.99 6.47
CA LEU A 199 41.59 -12.88 6.26
C LEU A 199 42.21 -12.37 7.55
N GLY A 200 41.65 -12.73 8.74
CA GLY A 200 42.20 -12.38 10.05
C GLY A 200 42.15 -10.89 10.37
N LEU A 201 41.22 -10.15 9.78
CA LEU A 201 41.07 -8.71 10.06
C LEU A 201 40.65 -8.47 11.51
N PRO A 202 40.97 -7.30 12.10
CA PRO A 202 40.57 -6.99 13.47
C PRO A 202 39.05 -6.92 13.58
N HIS A 203 38.51 -7.50 14.65
CA HIS A 203 37.05 -7.53 14.88
C HIS A 203 36.68 -7.14 16.30
N GLY A 204 35.47 -6.63 16.49
CA GLY A 204 34.86 -6.45 17.80
C GLY A 204 34.43 -7.76 18.44
N LYS A 205 33.61 -7.71 19.51
CA LYS A 205 33.11 -8.91 20.19
C LYS A 205 32.23 -9.75 19.24
N LYS A 206 32.54 -11.05 19.14
CA LYS A 206 31.69 -12.02 18.46
C LYS A 206 30.38 -12.18 19.24
N THR A 207 29.24 -12.04 18.57
CA THR A 207 27.92 -12.25 19.15
C THR A 207 27.48 -13.72 18.98
N GLN A 208 26.37 -14.14 19.64
CA GLN A 208 25.82 -15.47 19.42
C GLN A 208 25.41 -15.74 17.96
N ARG A 209 25.17 -14.68 17.17
CA ARG A 209 24.81 -14.76 15.74
C ARG A 209 26.01 -14.62 14.80
N GLY A 210 27.23 -14.54 15.31
CA GLY A 210 28.45 -14.35 14.52
C GLY A 210 29.04 -12.94 14.64
N TYR A 211 29.85 -12.57 13.66
CA TYR A 211 30.49 -11.25 13.59
C TYR A 211 29.53 -10.18 13.06
N SER A 212 29.63 -8.96 13.56
CA SER A 212 28.94 -7.82 12.96
C SER A 212 29.63 -7.38 11.67
N THR A 213 28.85 -7.19 10.62
CA THR A 213 29.31 -6.68 9.32
C THR A 213 28.50 -5.45 8.90
N ASN A 214 28.02 -4.66 9.89
CA ASN A 214 27.33 -3.40 9.61
C ASN A 214 28.31 -2.36 9.04
N ALA A 215 27.74 -1.29 8.49
CA ALA A 215 28.51 -0.23 7.81
C ALA A 215 29.63 0.32 8.69
N ASP A 216 29.35 0.60 9.98
CA ASP A 216 30.34 1.17 10.92
C ASP A 216 31.54 0.24 11.13
N VAL A 217 31.29 -1.08 11.23
CA VAL A 217 32.37 -2.06 11.38
C VAL A 217 33.20 -2.15 10.11
N LEU A 218 32.57 -2.19 8.93
CA LEU A 218 33.30 -2.22 7.66
C LEU A 218 34.10 -0.94 7.42
N GLU A 219 33.56 0.21 7.76
CA GLU A 219 34.25 1.49 7.68
C GLU A 219 35.50 1.52 8.60
N SER A 220 35.44 0.93 9.78
CA SER A 220 36.56 0.85 10.73
C SER A 220 37.71 -0.06 10.27
N LEU A 221 37.52 -0.88 9.24
CA LEU A 221 38.52 -1.75 8.64
C LEU A 221 39.30 -1.06 7.51
N ARG A 222 38.94 0.16 7.16
CA ARG A 222 39.52 0.97 6.09
C ARG A 222 40.77 1.76 6.54
#